data_9bc99fd7966c12810bbc12045349a3d3
#
_entry.id   9bc99fd7966c12810bbc12045349a3d3
#
_cell.length_a   1.000
_cell.length_b   1.000
_cell.length_c   1.000
_cell.angle_alpha   90.00
_cell.angle_beta   90.00
_cell.angle_gamma   90.00
#
_symmetry.space_group_name_H-M   'P 1'
#
loop_
_entity.id
_entity.type
_entity.pdbx_description
1 polymer ?
#
loop_
_entity_poly.entity_id
_entity_poly.type
_entity_poly.pdbx_seq_one_letter_code
_entity_poly.pdbx_strand_id
1 'polypeptide(L)'
;GTCAEKKRGVAMFVPSWDNEKCIGCNQCSFVCPHAAIRPFLLTDEEAAKAPEGYTNKVIKTAGDYKYSIVVSVMDCLGCGSCTHVCPKQALTMKPFDEEQPKSVIWDYVIKVPNKPNPANKGTVIGSQFEQPLLEFTGACAGCAETPYCKVITQLYGDRMMIANAHGCSSVWGGSAPTCGYTKNEKGHGPAWATSLFEDNAEYGFGMLVAEKAERKLLASYVEEALKSAVASTALKEALLEWKEKMAVSEGTRERAEKVTALLEAEKDGHIELERVYKMKQFLVKRSQWLFGGDGWAYDIGYGGLDHVLAMNEDINVLVFDTEVYSNTGGQASKATPTAAVAQFAASGKKTKKKDLGLMEATYGYVYVAQVAMGADKNQFMKALQEAEAYPGPSLIIGYAPCINHGLKIGQGQSQLEQKRAVEAGYWHLWRYNPLLKKPPGPANFFFFLYF
;
A
#
# COMPACT_ATOMS: atom_id res chain seq x y z
N GLY A 1 -10.28 -8.16 8.33
CA GLY A 1 -9.46 -7.59 9.33
C GLY A 1 -9.75 -7.98 10.77
N THR A 2 -9.43 -9.23 11.14
CA THR A 2 -9.61 -9.67 12.54
C THR A 2 -8.68 -8.96 13.54
N CYS A 3 -7.65 -8.25 13.05
CA CYS A 3 -6.81 -7.44 13.92
C CYS A 3 -7.58 -6.29 14.60
N ALA A 4 -8.64 -5.78 14.00
CA ALA A 4 -9.47 -4.71 14.56
C ALA A 4 -10.20 -5.11 15.86
N GLU A 5 -10.38 -6.42 16.10
CA GLU A 5 -11.05 -6.95 17.28
C GLU A 5 -10.13 -7.08 18.50
N LYS A 6 -8.80 -7.03 18.29
CA LYS A 6 -7.84 -7.29 19.37
C LYS A 6 -7.85 -6.26 20.49
N LYS A 7 -8.00 -4.97 20.19
CA LYS A 7 -8.04 -3.87 21.17
C LYS A 7 -7.01 -4.03 22.30
N ARG A 8 -5.73 -4.08 21.92
CA ARG A 8 -4.64 -4.52 22.83
C ARG A 8 -4.41 -3.60 24.04
N GLY A 9 -4.56 -2.26 23.86
CA GLY A 9 -4.38 -1.28 24.92
C GLY A 9 -2.98 -1.32 25.56
N VAL A 10 -1.92 -1.55 24.76
CA VAL A 10 -0.56 -1.80 25.29
C VAL A 10 0.32 -0.54 25.34
N ALA A 11 -0.14 0.57 24.78
CA ALA A 11 0.63 1.80 24.75
C ALA A 11 0.64 2.46 26.13
N MET A 12 1.81 2.90 26.62
CA MET A 12 1.91 3.75 27.82
C MET A 12 1.50 5.19 27.54
N PHE A 13 1.80 5.66 26.32
CA PHE A 13 1.46 7.01 25.85
C PHE A 13 0.85 6.90 24.46
N VAL A 14 -0.14 7.73 24.19
CA VAL A 14 -0.83 7.82 22.89
C VAL A 14 -0.92 9.27 22.43
N PRO A 15 -1.01 9.54 21.11
CA PRO A 15 -1.09 10.91 20.62
C PRO A 15 -2.45 11.53 20.92
N SER A 16 -2.45 12.73 21.50
CA SER A 16 -3.60 13.61 21.66
C SER A 16 -3.53 14.73 20.62
N TRP A 17 -4.66 15.02 19.98
CA TRP A 17 -4.73 15.98 18.87
C TRP A 17 -5.18 17.36 19.33
N ASP A 18 -4.43 18.37 18.91
CA ASP A 18 -4.74 19.80 19.06
C ASP A 18 -5.26 20.32 17.71
N ASN A 19 -6.59 20.53 17.61
CA ASN A 19 -7.24 20.99 16.39
C ASN A 19 -6.82 22.42 15.99
N GLU A 20 -6.49 23.28 16.94
CA GLU A 20 -6.10 24.67 16.68
C GLU A 20 -4.78 24.73 15.87
N LYS A 21 -3.79 23.93 16.28
CA LYS A 21 -2.49 23.88 15.61
C LYS A 21 -2.49 23.08 14.30
N CYS A 22 -3.45 22.18 14.12
CA CYS A 22 -3.48 21.29 12.98
C CYS A 22 -3.75 22.04 11.67
N ILE A 23 -2.99 21.72 10.62
CA ILE A 23 -3.13 22.29 9.27
C ILE A 23 -3.79 21.32 8.25
N GLY A 24 -4.23 20.16 8.69
CA GLY A 24 -4.89 19.17 7.83
C GLY A 24 -3.99 18.51 6.78
N CYS A 25 -2.69 18.41 7.01
CA CYS A 25 -1.73 17.84 6.04
C CYS A 25 -1.73 16.30 5.99
N ASN A 26 -2.41 15.62 6.88
CA ASN A 26 -2.54 14.16 7.01
C ASN A 26 -1.22 13.37 7.14
N GLN A 27 -0.07 14.03 7.36
CA GLN A 27 1.21 13.33 7.46
C GLN A 27 1.27 12.35 8.63
N CYS A 28 0.58 12.65 9.74
CA CYS A 28 0.49 11.75 10.90
C CYS A 28 -0.20 10.42 10.56
N SER A 29 -1.28 10.48 9.79
CA SER A 29 -1.96 9.29 9.28
C SER A 29 -1.10 8.56 8.24
N PHE A 30 -0.47 9.30 7.33
CA PHE A 30 0.35 8.76 6.25
C PHE A 30 1.46 7.82 6.76
N VAL A 31 2.15 8.21 7.83
CA VAL A 31 3.28 7.46 8.39
C VAL A 31 2.88 6.45 9.47
N CYS A 32 1.61 6.41 9.89
CA CYS A 32 1.22 5.52 10.98
C CYS A 32 1.34 4.04 10.57
N PRO A 33 2.19 3.24 11.27
CA PRO A 33 2.42 1.84 10.92
C PRO A 33 1.19 0.95 11.11
N HIS A 34 0.26 1.38 11.95
CA HIS A 34 -0.88 0.56 12.39
C HIS A 34 -2.23 1.13 11.94
N ALA A 35 -2.23 2.22 11.15
CA ALA A 35 -3.46 2.92 10.77
C ALA A 35 -4.34 3.31 11.99
N ALA A 36 -3.73 3.52 13.16
CA ALA A 36 -4.43 3.84 14.40
C ALA A 36 -4.75 5.34 14.56
N ILE A 37 -4.21 6.21 13.72
CA ILE A 37 -4.55 7.64 13.65
C ILE A 37 -5.00 7.96 12.23
N ARG A 38 -6.22 8.51 12.11
CA ARG A 38 -6.85 8.75 10.79
C ARG A 38 -7.59 10.09 10.76
N PRO A 39 -7.64 10.75 9.58
CA PRO A 39 -8.58 11.82 9.35
C PRO A 39 -9.99 11.24 9.13
N PHE A 40 -10.97 11.93 9.66
CA PHE A 40 -12.39 11.65 9.42
C PHE A 40 -13.10 12.91 8.92
N LEU A 41 -14.08 12.69 8.05
CA LEU A 41 -14.92 13.71 7.45
C LEU A 41 -16.37 13.47 7.87
N LEU A 42 -16.97 14.43 8.57
CA LEU A 42 -18.33 14.36 9.06
C LEU A 42 -19.15 15.51 8.48
N THR A 43 -20.45 15.27 8.27
CA THR A 43 -21.40 16.37 8.05
C THR A 43 -21.65 17.13 9.37
N ASP A 44 -22.29 18.29 9.29
CA ASP A 44 -22.65 19.05 10.49
C ASP A 44 -23.56 18.25 11.43
N GLU A 45 -24.50 17.49 10.87
CA GLU A 45 -25.41 16.63 11.65
C GLU A 45 -24.68 15.47 12.35
N GLU A 46 -23.73 14.85 11.66
CA GLU A 46 -22.93 13.75 12.22
C GLU A 46 -21.98 14.28 13.30
N ALA A 47 -21.37 15.46 13.09
CA ALA A 47 -20.51 16.11 14.08
C ALA A 47 -21.29 16.52 15.33
N ALA A 48 -22.55 16.97 15.19
CA ALA A 48 -23.42 17.32 16.31
C ALA A 48 -23.87 16.09 17.15
N LYS A 49 -23.87 14.89 16.56
CA LYS A 49 -24.19 13.62 17.24
C LYS A 49 -22.98 12.92 17.85
N ALA A 50 -21.79 13.45 17.61
CA ALA A 50 -20.56 12.86 18.10
C ALA A 50 -20.48 12.88 19.64
N PRO A 51 -19.81 11.89 20.26
CA PRO A 51 -19.65 11.84 21.72
C PRO A 51 -18.95 13.07 22.28
N GLU A 52 -19.19 13.31 23.57
CA GLU A 52 -18.49 14.38 24.32
C GLU A 52 -16.96 14.25 24.17
N GLY A 53 -16.29 15.38 24.01
CA GLY A 53 -14.85 15.44 23.76
C GLY A 53 -14.46 15.32 22.27
N TYR A 54 -15.39 15.08 21.35
CA TYR A 54 -15.12 15.16 19.92
C TYR A 54 -14.79 16.59 19.53
N THR A 55 -13.70 16.78 18.79
CA THR A 55 -13.29 18.07 18.24
C THR A 55 -13.11 17.97 16.73
N ASN A 56 -13.40 19.06 16.04
CA ASN A 56 -13.24 19.17 14.59
C ASN A 56 -12.77 20.57 14.18
N LYS A 57 -12.48 20.74 12.90
CA LYS A 57 -12.23 22.04 12.30
C LYS A 57 -12.63 22.04 10.82
N VAL A 58 -12.78 23.23 10.26
CA VAL A 58 -12.93 23.43 8.82
C VAL A 58 -11.56 23.62 8.20
N ILE A 59 -11.26 22.84 7.16
CA ILE A 59 -10.03 22.98 6.36
C ILE A 59 -10.37 22.92 4.86
N LYS A 60 -9.63 23.67 4.07
CA LYS A 60 -9.88 23.77 2.62
C LYS A 60 -9.87 22.40 1.89
N THR A 61 -9.01 21.50 2.32
CA THR A 61 -8.85 20.17 1.70
C THR A 61 -9.93 19.17 2.08
N ALA A 62 -10.80 19.48 3.02
CA ALA A 62 -11.94 18.66 3.43
C ALA A 62 -13.27 19.06 2.75
N GLY A 63 -13.25 20.06 1.86
CA GLY A 63 -14.48 20.57 1.25
C GLY A 63 -15.45 21.12 2.30
N ASP A 64 -16.70 20.74 2.21
CA ASP A 64 -17.78 21.20 3.12
C ASP A 64 -17.87 20.36 4.41
N TYR A 65 -17.00 19.34 4.59
CA TYR A 65 -17.05 18.47 5.76
C TYR A 65 -16.29 19.04 6.97
N LYS A 66 -16.74 18.64 8.15
CA LYS A 66 -15.98 18.81 9.40
C LYS A 66 -14.86 17.81 9.44
N TYR A 67 -13.64 18.30 9.50
CA TYR A 67 -12.42 17.49 9.56
C TYR A 67 -11.99 17.26 11.00
N SER A 68 -11.62 16.03 11.32
CA SER A 68 -10.99 15.68 12.60
C SER A 68 -9.89 14.64 12.40
N ILE A 69 -8.88 14.66 13.29
CA ILE A 69 -7.95 13.53 13.46
C ILE A 69 -8.39 12.77 14.69
N VAL A 70 -8.70 11.49 14.51
CA VAL A 70 -9.09 10.62 15.60
C VAL A 70 -8.11 9.46 15.74
N VAL A 71 -7.83 9.09 16.98
CA VAL A 71 -6.89 8.01 17.34
C VAL A 71 -7.68 6.82 17.89
N SER A 72 -7.43 5.64 17.35
CA SER A 72 -7.81 4.39 18.00
C SER A 72 -6.85 4.13 19.17
N VAL A 73 -7.22 4.60 20.36
CA VAL A 73 -6.36 4.54 21.55
C VAL A 73 -6.01 3.09 21.89
N MET A 74 -6.99 2.19 21.77
CA MET A 74 -6.83 0.76 22.08
C MET A 74 -5.96 -0.01 21.08
N ASP A 75 -5.77 0.52 19.86
CA ASP A 75 -4.98 -0.11 18.80
C ASP A 75 -3.65 0.61 18.54
N CYS A 76 -3.45 1.78 19.15
CA CYS A 76 -2.20 2.53 19.10
C CYS A 76 -1.10 1.79 19.89
N LEU A 77 0.10 1.68 19.32
CA LEU A 77 1.26 1.08 19.99
C LEU A 77 2.20 2.12 20.61
N GLY A 78 1.83 3.39 20.65
CA GLY A 78 2.57 4.44 21.35
C GLY A 78 3.94 4.80 20.75
N CYS A 79 4.21 4.48 19.49
CA CYS A 79 5.53 4.68 18.87
C CYS A 79 5.95 6.16 18.68
N GLY A 80 5.01 7.10 18.67
CA GLY A 80 5.29 8.53 18.49
C GLY A 80 5.63 8.96 17.07
N SER A 81 5.65 8.08 16.05
CA SER A 81 5.97 8.46 14.67
C SER A 81 5.13 9.60 14.12
N CYS A 82 3.85 9.66 14.48
CA CYS A 82 2.92 10.72 14.08
C CYS A 82 3.27 12.08 14.67
N THR A 83 3.81 12.14 15.90
CA THR A 83 4.23 13.39 16.53
C THR A 83 5.52 13.91 15.92
N HIS A 84 6.46 13.03 15.59
CA HIS A 84 7.75 13.40 14.98
C HIS A 84 7.62 13.99 13.58
N VAL A 85 6.61 13.59 12.80
CA VAL A 85 6.40 14.12 11.44
C VAL A 85 5.47 15.33 11.40
N CYS A 86 4.86 15.73 12.51
CA CYS A 86 3.90 16.83 12.54
C CYS A 86 4.61 18.18 12.47
N PRO A 87 4.50 18.94 11.35
CA PRO A 87 5.25 20.19 11.17
C PRO A 87 4.75 21.33 12.07
N LYS A 88 3.56 21.19 12.66
CA LYS A 88 2.94 22.17 13.56
C LYS A 88 2.84 21.70 15.01
N GLN A 89 3.43 20.55 15.33
CA GLN A 89 3.37 19.98 16.68
C GLN A 89 1.93 19.92 17.24
N ALA A 90 0.98 19.59 16.33
CA ALA A 90 -0.44 19.47 16.68
C ALA A 90 -0.78 18.14 17.36
N LEU A 91 0.22 17.31 17.64
CA LEU A 91 0.10 16.03 18.32
C LEU A 91 1.09 15.98 19.48
N THR A 92 0.58 15.64 20.66
CA THR A 92 1.38 15.48 21.88
C THR A 92 1.12 14.10 22.46
N MET A 93 2.17 13.37 22.85
CA MET A 93 2.00 12.10 23.53
C MET A 93 1.51 12.34 24.96
N LYS A 94 0.38 11.71 25.32
CA LYS A 94 -0.20 11.76 26.66
C LYS A 94 -0.31 10.38 27.26
N PRO A 95 -0.37 10.24 28.61
CA PRO A 95 -0.63 8.95 29.26
C PRO A 95 -1.87 8.27 28.70
N PHE A 96 -1.80 6.96 28.52
CA PHE A 96 -2.90 6.14 27.99
C PHE A 96 -4.20 6.36 28.78
N ASP A 97 -4.13 6.39 30.12
CA ASP A 97 -5.31 6.48 30.99
C ASP A 97 -6.06 7.81 30.82
N GLU A 98 -5.37 8.90 30.41
CA GLU A 98 -6.00 10.19 30.13
C GLU A 98 -6.78 10.18 28.79
N GLU A 99 -6.30 9.41 27.82
CA GLU A 99 -6.87 9.37 26.47
C GLU A 99 -7.82 8.19 26.25
N GLN A 100 -7.74 7.14 27.05
CA GLN A 100 -8.57 5.94 26.94
C GLN A 100 -10.07 6.22 26.97
N PRO A 101 -10.60 7.16 27.77
CA PRO A 101 -12.03 7.51 27.73
C PRO A 101 -12.50 8.04 26.36
N LYS A 102 -11.61 8.58 25.54
CA LYS A 102 -11.91 9.04 24.17
C LYS A 102 -12.08 7.91 23.16
N SER A 103 -11.88 6.64 23.55
CA SER A 103 -12.11 5.49 22.66
C SER A 103 -13.53 5.45 22.08
N VAL A 104 -14.51 5.98 22.82
CA VAL A 104 -15.90 6.13 22.35
C VAL A 104 -16.03 6.99 21.10
N ILE A 105 -15.13 7.97 20.92
CA ILE A 105 -15.09 8.82 19.73
C ILE A 105 -14.67 7.98 18.51
N TRP A 106 -13.65 7.14 18.65
CA TRP A 106 -13.26 6.22 17.60
C TRP A 106 -14.39 5.26 17.23
N ASP A 107 -15.04 4.65 18.22
CA ASP A 107 -16.15 3.71 18.02
C ASP A 107 -17.37 4.34 17.34
N TYR A 108 -17.51 5.66 17.46
CA TYR A 108 -18.51 6.44 16.75
C TYR A 108 -18.07 6.72 15.30
N VAL A 109 -16.92 7.36 15.09
CA VAL A 109 -16.52 7.83 13.76
C VAL A 109 -16.24 6.70 12.77
N ILE A 110 -15.82 5.53 13.24
CA ILE A 110 -15.58 4.36 12.37
C ILE A 110 -16.88 3.76 11.79
N LYS A 111 -18.03 4.08 12.39
CA LYS A 111 -19.37 3.64 11.93
C LYS A 111 -20.03 4.68 11.02
N VAL A 112 -19.50 5.90 10.96
CA VAL A 112 -20.03 6.92 10.06
C VAL A 112 -19.66 6.53 8.63
N PRO A 113 -20.60 6.58 7.66
CA PRO A 113 -20.33 6.24 6.28
C PRO A 113 -19.20 7.09 5.69
N ASN A 114 -18.31 6.46 4.94
CA ASN A 114 -17.23 7.17 4.26
C ASN A 114 -17.78 8.24 3.32
N LYS A 115 -17.12 9.39 3.28
CA LYS A 115 -17.49 10.48 2.38
C LYS A 115 -16.72 10.36 1.07
N PRO A 116 -17.27 10.86 -0.06
CA PRO A 116 -16.48 11.05 -1.27
C PRO A 116 -15.22 11.83 -0.96
N ASN A 117 -14.10 11.36 -1.48
CA ASN A 117 -12.80 12.00 -1.23
C ASN A 117 -12.79 13.42 -1.79
N PRO A 118 -12.66 14.46 -0.98
CA PRO A 118 -12.69 15.85 -1.45
C PRO A 118 -11.37 16.29 -2.10
N ALA A 119 -10.33 15.45 -2.05
CA ALA A 119 -9.00 15.75 -2.56
C ALA A 119 -8.53 14.69 -3.56
N ASN A 120 -7.51 15.01 -4.35
CA ASN A 120 -6.91 14.02 -5.26
C ASN A 120 -6.22 12.91 -4.45
N LYS A 121 -6.74 11.67 -4.56
CA LYS A 121 -6.20 10.48 -3.88
C LYS A 121 -4.74 10.17 -4.23
N GLY A 122 -4.25 10.63 -5.36
CA GLY A 122 -2.84 10.50 -5.76
C GLY A 122 -1.86 11.40 -4.99
N THR A 123 -2.34 12.22 -4.05
CA THR A 123 -1.50 13.08 -3.19
C THR A 123 -1.37 12.51 -1.78
N VAL A 124 -0.36 12.98 -1.03
CA VAL A 124 -0.17 12.62 0.39
C VAL A 124 -1.43 12.92 1.21
N ILE A 125 -2.04 14.07 0.99
CA ILE A 125 -3.25 14.50 1.72
C ILE A 125 -4.45 13.65 1.32
N GLY A 126 -4.71 13.55 0.02
CA GLY A 126 -5.89 12.85 -0.50
C GLY A 126 -5.87 11.34 -0.29
N SER A 127 -4.69 10.71 -0.36
CA SER A 127 -4.58 9.27 -0.09
C SER A 127 -5.08 8.88 1.30
N GLN A 128 -5.00 9.79 2.28
CA GLN A 128 -5.37 9.49 3.65
C GLN A 128 -6.87 9.65 3.94
N PHE A 129 -7.64 10.23 3.02
CA PHE A 129 -9.11 10.18 3.08
C PHE A 129 -9.67 8.84 2.56
N GLU A 130 -8.84 8.04 1.92
CA GLU A 130 -9.18 6.65 1.57
C GLU A 130 -9.04 5.74 2.79
N GLN A 131 -9.97 4.80 2.95
CA GLN A 131 -9.90 3.81 4.03
C GLN A 131 -8.64 2.94 3.89
N PRO A 132 -7.79 2.83 4.91
CA PRO A 132 -6.69 1.87 4.89
C PRO A 132 -7.25 0.44 4.94
N LEU A 133 -6.79 -0.41 4.03
CA LEU A 133 -7.17 -1.82 4.01
C LEU A 133 -6.06 -2.74 4.56
N LEU A 134 -5.14 -2.15 5.30
CA LEU A 134 -4.19 -2.79 6.21
C LEU A 134 -4.17 -1.99 7.51
N GLU A 135 -4.59 -2.62 8.62
CA GLU A 135 -4.77 -1.94 9.89
C GLU A 135 -4.45 -2.83 11.10
N PHE A 136 -4.05 -2.21 12.19
CA PHE A 136 -3.86 -2.82 13.52
C PHE A 136 -3.00 -4.08 13.51
N THR A 137 -2.00 -4.12 12.65
CA THR A 137 -1.14 -5.28 12.43
C THR A 137 -0.33 -5.65 13.68
N GLY A 138 0.26 -6.85 13.67
CA GLY A 138 1.21 -7.29 14.69
C GLY A 138 2.64 -6.75 14.51
N ALA A 139 2.85 -5.78 13.62
CA ALA A 139 4.17 -5.17 13.41
C ALA A 139 4.67 -4.42 14.63
N CYS A 140 5.99 -4.21 14.70
CA CYS A 140 6.64 -3.44 15.77
C CYS A 140 6.08 -2.01 15.88
N ALA A 141 6.12 -1.44 17.08
CA ALA A 141 5.83 -0.03 17.29
C ALA A 141 6.83 0.83 16.50
N GLY A 142 6.33 1.60 15.51
CA GLY A 142 7.17 2.41 14.62
C GLY A 142 7.77 1.66 13.42
N CYS A 143 7.28 0.45 13.10
CA CYS A 143 7.70 -0.32 11.93
C CYS A 143 7.76 0.55 10.67
N ALA A 144 8.85 0.45 9.91
CA ALA A 144 9.03 1.23 8.69
C ALA A 144 8.49 0.53 7.43
N GLU A 145 8.12 -0.75 7.50
CA GLU A 145 7.57 -1.50 6.36
C GLU A 145 6.08 -1.23 6.16
N THR A 146 5.28 -1.32 7.22
CA THR A 146 3.81 -1.27 7.15
C THR A 146 3.24 0.03 6.60
N PRO A 147 3.84 1.23 6.80
CA PRO A 147 3.33 2.46 6.18
C PRO A 147 3.32 2.40 4.66
N TYR A 148 4.31 1.76 4.02
CA TYR A 148 4.34 1.56 2.57
C TYR A 148 3.12 0.76 2.11
N CYS A 149 2.90 -0.42 2.71
CA CYS A 149 1.76 -1.28 2.37
C CYS A 149 0.42 -0.62 2.66
N LYS A 150 0.30 0.07 3.79
CA LYS A 150 -0.93 0.79 4.14
C LYS A 150 -1.33 1.77 3.04
N VAL A 151 -0.40 2.60 2.57
CA VAL A 151 -0.68 3.59 1.50
C VAL A 151 -1.05 2.88 0.19
N ILE A 152 -0.37 1.80 -0.17
CA ILE A 152 -0.72 1.02 -1.37
C ILE A 152 -2.14 0.47 -1.26
N THR A 153 -2.53 -0.04 -0.09
CA THR A 153 -3.91 -0.55 0.12
C THR A 153 -4.96 0.56 0.09
N GLN A 154 -4.63 1.79 0.48
CA GLN A 154 -5.53 2.94 0.36
C GLN A 154 -5.78 3.32 -1.11
N LEU A 155 -4.79 3.12 -1.98
CA LEU A 155 -4.90 3.47 -3.40
C LEU A 155 -5.55 2.36 -4.24
N TYR A 156 -5.18 1.10 -3.99
CA TYR A 156 -5.47 -0.02 -4.87
C TYR A 156 -6.06 -1.25 -4.16
N GLY A 157 -6.17 -1.22 -2.82
CA GLY A 157 -6.50 -2.38 -2.00
C GLY A 157 -7.82 -3.06 -2.32
N ASP A 158 -8.79 -2.35 -2.86
CA ASP A 158 -10.09 -2.89 -3.28
C ASP A 158 -9.99 -3.96 -4.38
N ARG A 159 -8.87 -4.00 -5.12
CA ARG A 159 -8.63 -4.90 -6.25
C ARG A 159 -7.24 -5.56 -6.26
N MET A 160 -6.49 -5.44 -5.16
CA MET A 160 -5.16 -6.03 -5.05
C MET A 160 -5.20 -7.55 -4.91
N MET A 161 -4.22 -8.20 -5.53
CA MET A 161 -3.79 -9.57 -5.24
C MET A 161 -2.34 -9.50 -4.76
N ILE A 162 -2.05 -10.09 -3.62
CA ILE A 162 -0.75 -9.98 -2.96
C ILE A 162 -0.18 -11.38 -2.72
N ALA A 163 0.98 -11.65 -3.31
CA ALA A 163 1.85 -12.77 -2.94
C ALA A 163 2.95 -12.23 -2.03
N ASN A 164 3.06 -12.76 -0.82
CA ASN A 164 3.96 -12.26 0.20
C ASN A 164 5.02 -13.32 0.55
N ALA A 165 6.30 -12.99 0.42
CA ALA A 165 7.38 -13.85 0.88
C ALA A 165 7.37 -13.95 2.41
N HIS A 166 7.78 -15.11 2.95
CA HIS A 166 7.95 -15.26 4.39
C HIS A 166 8.93 -14.21 4.94
N GLY A 167 8.69 -13.74 6.16
CA GLY A 167 9.46 -12.71 6.84
C GLY A 167 8.57 -11.83 7.70
N CYS A 168 9.02 -10.63 8.07
CA CYS A 168 8.21 -9.69 8.84
C CYS A 168 6.88 -9.39 8.14
N SER A 169 6.89 -9.17 6.84
CA SER A 169 5.70 -8.80 6.08
C SER A 169 4.62 -9.89 6.07
N SER A 170 4.98 -11.16 6.05
CA SER A 170 4.00 -12.25 6.19
C SER A 170 3.48 -12.37 7.61
N VAL A 171 4.32 -12.14 8.63
CA VAL A 171 3.92 -12.22 10.04
C VAL A 171 2.97 -11.08 10.42
N TRP A 172 3.29 -9.84 10.06
CA TRP A 172 2.38 -8.73 10.37
C TRP A 172 1.15 -8.69 9.45
N GLY A 173 1.21 -9.25 8.25
CA GLY A 173 0.09 -9.32 7.30
C GLY A 173 -0.97 -10.34 7.71
N GLY A 174 -0.56 -11.53 8.09
CA GLY A 174 -1.48 -12.62 8.42
C GLY A 174 -0.89 -13.63 9.41
N SER A 175 -0.84 -13.28 10.68
CA SER A 175 -0.48 -14.20 11.77
C SER A 175 -1.74 -14.82 12.34
N ALA A 176 -2.02 -16.07 11.96
CA ALA A 176 -3.23 -16.78 12.42
C ALA A 176 -3.37 -16.72 13.95
N PRO A 177 -4.56 -16.45 14.49
CA PRO A 177 -5.85 -16.31 13.81
C PRO A 177 -6.17 -14.88 13.31
N THR A 178 -5.21 -13.96 13.28
CA THR A 178 -5.43 -12.55 12.99
C THR A 178 -4.84 -12.13 11.65
N CYS A 179 -5.56 -11.26 10.93
CA CYS A 179 -5.16 -10.68 9.67
C CYS A 179 -5.34 -9.16 9.71
N GLY A 180 -4.28 -8.42 9.34
CA GLY A 180 -4.30 -6.96 9.26
C GLY A 180 -5.00 -6.44 8.01
N TYR A 181 -5.05 -7.23 6.94
CA TYR A 181 -5.78 -6.86 5.74
C TYR A 181 -7.30 -6.94 5.97
N THR A 182 -8.02 -5.93 5.50
CA THR A 182 -9.46 -5.77 5.73
C THR A 182 -10.20 -5.41 4.44
N LYS A 183 -11.52 -5.20 4.56
CA LYS A 183 -12.39 -4.82 3.44
C LYS A 183 -12.94 -3.42 3.67
N ASN A 184 -13.26 -2.74 2.58
CA ASN A 184 -14.02 -1.49 2.62
C ASN A 184 -15.52 -1.77 2.87
N GLU A 185 -16.32 -0.71 3.00
CA GLU A 185 -17.77 -0.79 3.24
C GLU A 185 -18.54 -1.50 2.12
N LYS A 186 -17.99 -1.59 0.90
CA LYS A 186 -18.54 -2.36 -0.22
C LYS A 186 -18.15 -3.85 -0.19
N GLY A 187 -17.39 -4.30 0.82
CA GLY A 187 -16.93 -5.67 0.96
C GLY A 187 -15.71 -6.03 0.11
N HIS A 188 -15.05 -5.05 -0.51
CA HIS A 188 -13.85 -5.25 -1.33
C HIS A 188 -12.58 -5.03 -0.51
N GLY A 189 -11.57 -5.85 -0.73
CA GLY A 189 -10.26 -5.73 -0.10
C GLY A 189 -9.22 -6.61 -0.76
N PRO A 190 -7.95 -6.54 -0.31
CA PRO A 190 -6.86 -7.33 -0.88
C PRO A 190 -7.10 -8.84 -0.72
N ALA A 191 -6.86 -9.60 -1.79
CA ALA A 191 -6.62 -11.03 -1.69
C ALA A 191 -5.14 -11.24 -1.37
N TRP A 192 -4.87 -11.75 -0.16
CA TRP A 192 -3.51 -11.91 0.34
C TRP A 192 -3.19 -13.38 0.59
N ALA A 193 -2.03 -13.81 0.12
CA ALA A 193 -1.48 -15.13 0.41
C ALA A 193 0.02 -15.02 0.65
N THR A 194 0.56 -15.94 1.44
CA THR A 194 2.00 -16.06 1.68
C THR A 194 2.55 -17.32 1.05
N SER A 195 3.76 -17.23 0.52
CA SER A 195 4.55 -18.34 0.03
C SER A 195 5.93 -18.36 0.71
N LEU A 196 6.74 -19.37 0.42
CA LEU A 196 8.08 -19.50 1.00
C LEU A 196 9.02 -18.40 0.50
N PHE A 197 10.19 -18.28 1.10
CA PHE A 197 11.21 -17.32 0.68
C PHE A 197 11.63 -17.51 -0.77
N GLU A 198 11.87 -18.77 -1.15
CA GLU A 198 12.47 -19.13 -2.41
C GLU A 198 11.54 -19.06 -3.61
N ASP A 199 10.21 -19.20 -3.42
CA ASP A 199 9.25 -19.38 -4.52
C ASP A 199 8.18 -18.28 -4.63
N ASN A 200 8.27 -17.22 -3.83
CA ASN A 200 7.22 -16.21 -3.78
C ASN A 200 7.03 -15.46 -5.10
N ALA A 201 8.10 -15.21 -5.83
CA ALA A 201 8.01 -14.50 -7.10
C ALA A 201 7.23 -15.34 -8.12
N GLU A 202 7.57 -16.63 -8.24
CA GLU A 202 6.93 -17.59 -9.12
C GLU A 202 5.47 -17.85 -8.72
N TYR A 203 5.20 -17.94 -7.41
CA TYR A 203 3.85 -18.07 -6.88
C TYR A 203 2.97 -16.90 -7.30
N GLY A 204 3.43 -15.66 -7.08
CA GLY A 204 2.70 -14.46 -7.48
C GLY A 204 2.59 -14.30 -8.99
N PHE A 205 3.58 -14.73 -9.75
CA PHE A 205 3.52 -14.82 -11.20
C PHE A 205 2.45 -15.82 -11.68
N GLY A 206 2.36 -16.97 -11.01
CA GLY A 206 1.30 -17.96 -11.26
C GLY A 206 -0.10 -17.38 -11.05
N MET A 207 -0.28 -16.57 -9.99
CA MET A 207 -1.54 -15.85 -9.76
C MET A 207 -1.88 -14.90 -10.92
N LEU A 208 -0.89 -14.14 -11.43
CA LEU A 208 -1.07 -13.25 -12.57
C LEU A 208 -1.45 -14.03 -13.85
N VAL A 209 -0.76 -15.13 -14.14
CA VAL A 209 -1.02 -15.96 -15.32
C VAL A 209 -2.42 -16.54 -15.28
N ALA A 210 -2.87 -17.03 -14.11
CA ALA A 210 -4.23 -17.51 -13.90
C ALA A 210 -5.27 -16.41 -14.15
N GLU A 211 -5.08 -15.22 -13.56
CA GLU A 211 -5.97 -14.07 -13.77
C GLU A 211 -6.05 -13.67 -15.26
N LYS A 212 -4.91 -13.65 -15.96
CA LYS A 212 -4.87 -13.37 -17.41
C LYS A 212 -5.62 -14.42 -18.24
N ALA A 213 -5.50 -15.70 -17.89
CA ALA A 213 -6.21 -16.78 -18.58
C ALA A 213 -7.72 -16.65 -18.41
N GLU A 214 -8.19 -16.40 -17.18
CA GLU A 214 -9.60 -16.20 -16.88
C GLU A 214 -10.16 -14.95 -17.61
N ARG A 215 -9.42 -13.86 -17.62
CA ARG A 215 -9.83 -12.64 -18.33
C ARG A 215 -9.86 -12.82 -19.85
N LYS A 216 -8.95 -13.63 -20.40
CA LYS A 216 -8.98 -13.98 -21.83
C LYS A 216 -10.21 -14.84 -22.17
N LEU A 217 -10.56 -15.79 -21.31
CA LEU A 217 -11.78 -16.58 -21.45
C LEU A 217 -13.02 -15.68 -21.34
N LEU A 218 -13.07 -14.79 -20.35
CA LEU A 218 -14.15 -13.81 -20.22
C LEU A 218 -14.29 -12.95 -21.48
N ALA A 219 -13.19 -12.48 -22.07
CA ALA A 219 -13.22 -11.69 -23.29
C ALA A 219 -13.86 -12.45 -24.47
N SER A 220 -13.64 -13.77 -24.58
CA SER A 220 -14.31 -14.59 -25.59
C SER A 220 -15.83 -14.68 -25.37
N TYR A 221 -16.28 -14.81 -24.10
CA TYR A 221 -17.70 -14.81 -23.78
C TYR A 221 -18.34 -13.41 -24.01
N VAL A 222 -17.62 -12.34 -23.76
CA VAL A 222 -18.05 -10.99 -24.11
C VAL A 222 -18.25 -10.83 -25.62
N GLU A 223 -17.37 -11.42 -26.45
CA GLU A 223 -17.53 -11.42 -27.90
C GLU A 223 -18.79 -12.18 -28.38
N GLU A 224 -19.12 -13.29 -27.71
CA GLU A 224 -20.37 -14.02 -27.94
C GLU A 224 -21.59 -13.14 -27.54
N ALA A 225 -21.56 -12.56 -26.35
CA ALA A 225 -22.63 -11.70 -25.83
C ALA A 225 -22.87 -10.46 -26.70
N LEU A 226 -21.84 -9.86 -27.28
CA LEU A 226 -21.96 -8.73 -28.22
C LEU A 226 -22.73 -9.07 -29.50
N LYS A 227 -22.71 -10.35 -29.93
CA LYS A 227 -23.44 -10.86 -31.11
C LYS A 227 -24.87 -11.27 -30.77
N SER A 228 -25.23 -11.38 -29.51
CA SER A 228 -26.56 -11.78 -29.06
C SER A 228 -27.63 -10.79 -29.51
N ALA A 229 -28.74 -11.32 -29.99
CA ALA A 229 -29.91 -10.51 -30.40
C ALA A 229 -30.71 -9.96 -29.20
N VAL A 230 -30.53 -10.61 -28.02
CA VAL A 230 -31.29 -10.25 -26.81
C VAL A 230 -30.60 -9.21 -25.96
N ALA A 231 -29.29 -9.04 -26.07
CA ALA A 231 -28.55 -8.02 -25.35
C ALA A 231 -28.98 -6.62 -25.80
N SER A 232 -29.35 -5.77 -24.84
CA SER A 232 -29.70 -4.38 -25.08
C SER A 232 -28.56 -3.57 -25.67
N THR A 233 -28.87 -2.46 -26.32
CA THR A 233 -27.85 -1.52 -26.81
C THR A 233 -26.97 -1.04 -25.68
N ALA A 234 -27.54 -0.72 -24.51
CA ALA A 234 -26.79 -0.26 -23.33
C ALA A 234 -25.80 -1.31 -22.81
N LEU A 235 -26.19 -2.60 -22.77
CA LEU A 235 -25.31 -3.69 -22.39
C LEU A 235 -24.18 -3.87 -23.41
N LYS A 236 -24.49 -3.84 -24.71
CA LYS A 236 -23.47 -3.96 -25.77
C LYS A 236 -22.44 -2.83 -25.70
N GLU A 237 -22.87 -1.59 -25.49
CA GLU A 237 -21.97 -0.45 -25.31
C GLU A 237 -21.07 -0.62 -24.08
N ALA A 238 -21.63 -1.07 -22.96
CA ALA A 238 -20.86 -1.30 -21.73
C ALA A 238 -19.85 -2.44 -21.89
N LEU A 239 -20.22 -3.54 -22.55
CA LEU A 239 -19.32 -4.67 -22.84
C LEU A 239 -18.21 -4.27 -23.82
N LEU A 240 -18.52 -3.45 -24.84
CA LEU A 240 -17.52 -2.95 -25.78
C LEU A 240 -16.51 -2.03 -25.07
N GLU A 241 -17.00 -1.08 -24.26
CA GLU A 241 -16.14 -0.21 -23.46
C GLU A 241 -15.23 -1.03 -22.53
N TRP A 242 -15.78 -2.06 -21.88
CA TRP A 242 -15.00 -2.95 -21.03
C TRP A 242 -13.91 -3.66 -21.83
N LYS A 243 -14.24 -4.22 -22.99
CA LYS A 243 -13.30 -4.93 -23.86
C LYS A 243 -12.15 -4.04 -24.33
N GLU A 244 -12.46 -2.83 -24.77
CA GLU A 244 -11.44 -1.86 -25.23
C GLU A 244 -10.52 -1.40 -24.11
N LYS A 245 -11.05 -1.28 -22.89
CA LYS A 245 -10.32 -0.77 -21.72
C LYS A 245 -9.97 -1.85 -20.69
N MET A 246 -10.05 -3.12 -21.05
CA MET A 246 -9.82 -4.21 -20.09
C MET A 246 -8.41 -4.20 -19.46
N ALA A 247 -7.42 -3.65 -20.16
CA ALA A 247 -6.05 -3.48 -19.66
C ALA A 247 -5.83 -2.20 -18.85
N VAL A 248 -6.81 -1.27 -18.82
CA VAL A 248 -6.69 0.03 -18.14
C VAL A 248 -7.17 -0.08 -16.69
N SER A 249 -6.30 0.23 -15.75
CA SER A 249 -6.57 0.19 -14.30
C SER A 249 -7.58 1.25 -13.86
N GLU A 250 -7.45 2.48 -14.38
CA GLU A 250 -8.33 3.59 -14.03
C GLU A 250 -9.79 3.32 -14.47
N GLY A 251 -10.75 3.53 -13.56
CA GLY A 251 -12.17 3.30 -13.80
C GLY A 251 -12.57 1.83 -14.02
N THR A 252 -11.68 0.86 -13.70
CA THR A 252 -11.97 -0.57 -13.92
C THR A 252 -13.13 -1.08 -13.06
N ARG A 253 -13.28 -0.56 -11.82
CA ARG A 253 -14.35 -0.93 -10.90
C ARG A 253 -15.70 -0.42 -11.41
N GLU A 254 -15.76 0.84 -11.79
CA GLU A 254 -16.97 1.49 -12.31
C GLU A 254 -17.45 0.81 -13.60
N ARG A 255 -16.54 0.47 -14.51
CA ARG A 255 -16.87 -0.31 -15.72
C ARG A 255 -17.42 -1.69 -15.39
N ALA A 256 -16.80 -2.39 -14.44
CA ALA A 256 -17.27 -3.70 -14.01
C ALA A 256 -18.63 -3.65 -13.31
N GLU A 257 -18.88 -2.66 -12.45
CA GLU A 257 -20.17 -2.44 -11.79
C GLU A 257 -21.27 -2.13 -12.80
N LYS A 258 -21.00 -1.28 -13.80
CA LYS A 258 -21.94 -0.96 -14.90
C LYS A 258 -22.31 -2.21 -15.70
N VAL A 259 -21.33 -3.00 -16.14
CA VAL A 259 -21.57 -4.24 -16.88
C VAL A 259 -22.35 -5.25 -16.04
N THR A 260 -21.97 -5.42 -14.76
CA THR A 260 -22.62 -6.36 -13.84
C THR A 260 -24.09 -6.00 -13.62
N ALA A 261 -24.42 -4.74 -13.41
CA ALA A 261 -25.79 -4.28 -13.21
C ALA A 261 -26.69 -4.54 -14.45
N LEU A 262 -26.20 -4.28 -15.63
CA LEU A 262 -26.92 -4.54 -16.87
C LEU A 262 -27.10 -6.04 -17.12
N LEU A 263 -26.04 -6.84 -16.89
CA LEU A 263 -26.13 -8.30 -16.99
C LEU A 263 -27.14 -8.89 -15.98
N GLU A 264 -27.18 -8.37 -14.75
CA GLU A 264 -28.13 -8.83 -13.73
C GLU A 264 -29.58 -8.67 -14.21
N ALA A 265 -29.86 -7.61 -14.93
CA ALA A 265 -31.22 -7.34 -15.45
C ALA A 265 -31.57 -8.16 -16.70
N GLU A 266 -30.60 -8.62 -17.49
CA GLU A 266 -30.82 -9.17 -18.82
C GLU A 266 -30.41 -10.66 -18.98
N LYS A 267 -29.69 -11.25 -18.02
CA LYS A 267 -29.05 -12.57 -18.18
C LYS A 267 -30.00 -13.77 -18.20
N ASP A 268 -31.19 -13.65 -17.56
CA ASP A 268 -32.02 -14.81 -17.25
C ASP A 268 -32.57 -15.48 -18.52
N GLY A 269 -32.23 -16.77 -18.68
CA GLY A 269 -32.61 -17.57 -19.85
C GLY A 269 -31.72 -17.38 -21.08
N HIS A 270 -30.62 -16.63 -20.97
CA HIS A 270 -29.68 -16.32 -22.05
C HIS A 270 -28.27 -16.77 -21.74
N ILE A 271 -27.91 -17.98 -22.19
CA ILE A 271 -26.65 -18.67 -21.80
C ILE A 271 -25.39 -17.82 -22.09
N GLU A 272 -25.37 -17.04 -23.15
CA GLU A 272 -24.26 -16.17 -23.54
C GLU A 272 -24.06 -15.01 -22.54
N LEU A 273 -25.15 -14.48 -21.95
CA LEU A 273 -25.10 -13.44 -20.92
C LEU A 273 -24.79 -14.03 -19.55
N GLU A 274 -25.37 -15.21 -19.24
CA GLU A 274 -25.10 -15.94 -17.99
C GLU A 274 -23.62 -16.32 -17.84
N ARG A 275 -22.95 -16.69 -18.96
CA ARG A 275 -21.52 -17.02 -18.93
C ARG A 275 -20.68 -15.83 -18.51
N VAL A 276 -20.93 -14.64 -19.07
CA VAL A 276 -20.25 -13.40 -18.68
C VAL A 276 -20.54 -13.08 -17.22
N TYR A 277 -21.81 -13.18 -16.80
CA TYR A 277 -22.20 -12.89 -15.41
C TYR A 277 -21.54 -13.83 -14.39
N LYS A 278 -21.42 -15.13 -14.69
CA LYS A 278 -20.73 -16.10 -13.81
C LYS A 278 -19.24 -15.77 -13.59
N MET A 279 -18.65 -15.04 -14.53
CA MET A 279 -17.25 -14.59 -14.45
C MET A 279 -17.09 -13.12 -14.06
N LYS A 280 -18.12 -12.46 -13.53
CA LYS A 280 -18.13 -11.03 -13.21
C LYS A 280 -16.99 -10.56 -12.30
N GLN A 281 -16.45 -11.45 -11.45
CA GLN A 281 -15.29 -11.14 -10.59
C GLN A 281 -14.02 -10.82 -11.39
N PHE A 282 -13.92 -11.24 -12.65
CA PHE A 282 -12.80 -10.98 -13.56
C PHE A 282 -13.01 -9.75 -14.46
N LEU A 283 -14.17 -9.07 -14.38
CA LEU A 283 -14.40 -7.80 -15.06
C LEU A 283 -13.48 -6.70 -14.52
N VAL A 284 -13.16 -6.72 -13.23
CA VAL A 284 -12.21 -5.78 -12.62
C VAL A 284 -10.78 -6.19 -12.95
N LYS A 285 -9.98 -5.25 -13.47
CA LYS A 285 -8.52 -5.47 -13.60
C LYS A 285 -7.89 -5.51 -12.22
N ARG A 286 -7.30 -6.63 -11.86
CA ARG A 286 -6.57 -6.78 -10.59
C ARG A 286 -5.27 -6.00 -10.62
N SER A 287 -4.79 -5.62 -9.44
CA SER A 287 -3.46 -5.07 -9.23
C SER A 287 -2.62 -6.15 -8.55
N GLN A 288 -1.69 -6.75 -9.30
CA GLN A 288 -0.87 -7.86 -8.80
C GLN A 288 0.39 -7.34 -8.15
N TRP A 289 0.64 -7.76 -6.90
CA TRP A 289 1.79 -7.35 -6.11
C TRP A 289 2.55 -8.53 -5.53
N LEU A 290 3.88 -8.41 -5.54
CA LEU A 290 4.80 -9.26 -4.78
C LEU A 290 5.38 -8.43 -3.64
N PHE A 291 5.28 -8.90 -2.39
CA PHE A 291 5.84 -8.23 -1.23
C PHE A 291 6.88 -9.13 -0.56
N GLY A 292 7.99 -8.54 -0.12
CA GLY A 292 8.97 -9.24 0.69
C GLY A 292 10.13 -8.36 1.13
N GLY A 293 10.92 -8.85 2.09
CA GLY A 293 12.12 -8.19 2.59
C GLY A 293 13.33 -8.42 1.70
N ASP A 294 14.43 -7.80 2.08
CA ASP A 294 15.71 -7.90 1.37
C ASP A 294 16.29 -9.34 1.37
N GLY A 295 16.09 -10.11 2.43
CA GLY A 295 16.50 -11.51 2.46
C GLY A 295 15.86 -12.35 1.35
N TRP A 296 14.61 -12.07 1.00
CA TRP A 296 13.96 -12.65 -0.17
C TRP A 296 14.54 -12.08 -1.47
N ALA A 297 14.43 -10.77 -1.67
CA ALA A 297 14.66 -10.16 -2.98
C ALA A 297 16.15 -10.09 -3.38
N TYR A 298 17.06 -9.97 -2.42
CA TYR A 298 18.51 -9.86 -2.70
C TYR A 298 19.23 -11.20 -2.65
N ASP A 299 18.68 -12.18 -1.93
CA ASP A 299 19.34 -13.47 -1.65
C ASP A 299 18.54 -14.66 -2.19
N ILE A 300 17.76 -15.31 -1.32
CA ILE A 300 17.23 -16.64 -1.57
C ILE A 300 16.18 -16.70 -2.70
N GLY A 301 15.35 -15.67 -2.83
CA GLY A 301 14.31 -15.55 -3.86
C GLY A 301 14.75 -14.77 -5.09
N TYR A 302 16.02 -14.30 -5.16
CA TYR A 302 16.47 -13.42 -6.25
C TYR A 302 16.33 -14.08 -7.63
N GLY A 303 16.69 -15.33 -7.77
CA GLY A 303 16.61 -16.01 -9.07
C GLY A 303 15.20 -16.06 -9.65
N GLY A 304 14.20 -16.33 -8.81
CA GLY A 304 12.79 -16.28 -9.21
C GLY A 304 12.31 -14.86 -9.48
N LEU A 305 12.72 -13.89 -8.66
CA LEU A 305 12.38 -12.47 -8.86
C LEU A 305 12.92 -11.95 -10.19
N ASP A 306 14.21 -12.17 -10.47
CA ASP A 306 14.86 -11.80 -11.74
C ASP A 306 14.12 -12.41 -12.93
N HIS A 307 13.83 -13.72 -12.86
CA HIS A 307 13.09 -14.40 -13.91
C HIS A 307 11.69 -13.82 -14.16
N VAL A 308 10.95 -13.53 -13.08
CA VAL A 308 9.60 -12.95 -13.19
C VAL A 308 9.64 -11.55 -13.80
N LEU A 309 10.61 -10.72 -13.43
CA LEU A 309 10.80 -9.39 -14.03
C LEU A 309 11.22 -9.49 -15.51
N ALA A 310 12.03 -10.50 -15.85
CA ALA A 310 12.43 -10.80 -17.23
C ALA A 310 11.27 -11.20 -18.13
N MET A 311 10.17 -11.72 -17.59
CA MET A 311 8.98 -12.12 -18.37
C MET A 311 8.19 -10.96 -18.96
N ASN A 312 8.49 -9.73 -18.57
CA ASN A 312 7.86 -8.49 -19.08
C ASN A 312 6.33 -8.46 -18.95
N GLU A 313 5.82 -8.93 -17.81
CA GLU A 313 4.39 -8.96 -17.51
C GLU A 313 4.00 -7.84 -16.53
N ASP A 314 2.73 -7.43 -16.55
CA ASP A 314 2.17 -6.36 -15.69
C ASP A 314 2.08 -6.84 -14.23
N ILE A 315 3.19 -6.74 -13.50
CA ILE A 315 3.33 -7.15 -12.10
C ILE A 315 4.12 -6.12 -11.32
N ASN A 316 3.67 -5.82 -10.10
CA ASN A 316 4.32 -4.87 -9.22
C ASN A 316 5.07 -5.60 -8.10
N VAL A 317 6.28 -5.17 -7.82
CA VAL A 317 7.12 -5.70 -6.74
C VAL A 317 7.44 -4.60 -5.75
N LEU A 318 7.23 -4.86 -4.46
CA LEU A 318 7.69 -4.00 -3.37
C LEU A 318 8.67 -4.77 -2.49
N VAL A 319 9.88 -4.28 -2.43
CA VAL A 319 10.94 -4.79 -1.56
C VAL A 319 11.10 -3.87 -0.36
N PHE A 320 11.00 -4.43 0.84
CA PHE A 320 11.34 -3.73 2.08
C PHE A 320 12.83 -3.94 2.36
N ASP A 321 13.63 -2.93 2.07
CA ASP A 321 15.07 -2.98 2.32
C ASP A 321 15.35 -2.60 3.78
N THR A 322 15.39 -3.60 4.65
CA THR A 322 15.75 -3.47 6.06
C THR A 322 17.23 -3.72 6.31
N GLU A 323 17.97 -4.07 5.26
CA GLU A 323 19.42 -4.34 5.23
C GLU A 323 19.84 -5.57 6.04
N VAL A 324 18.91 -6.36 6.57
CA VAL A 324 19.14 -7.62 7.28
C VAL A 324 17.92 -8.54 7.14
N TYR A 325 18.08 -9.83 7.36
CA TYR A 325 16.97 -10.74 7.63
C TYR A 325 16.32 -10.37 8.98
N SER A 326 15.38 -9.43 8.97
CA SER A 326 14.87 -8.82 10.20
C SER A 326 14.01 -9.78 11.03
N ASN A 327 13.12 -10.55 10.41
CA ASN A 327 12.21 -11.45 11.12
C ASN A 327 12.92 -12.60 11.84
N THR A 328 13.96 -13.14 11.24
CA THR A 328 14.70 -14.29 11.78
C THR A 328 15.78 -13.91 12.81
N GLY A 329 16.05 -12.62 12.99
CA GLY A 329 16.93 -12.13 14.06
C GLY A 329 18.15 -11.33 13.62
N GLY A 330 18.13 -10.69 12.44
CA GLY A 330 19.14 -9.73 12.02
C GLY A 330 20.38 -10.34 11.35
N GLN A 331 20.21 -11.42 10.60
CA GLN A 331 21.28 -12.01 9.82
C GLN A 331 21.64 -11.11 8.62
N ALA A 332 22.94 -11.09 8.27
CA ALA A 332 23.40 -10.35 7.11
C ALA A 332 22.79 -10.88 5.80
N SER A 333 22.29 -9.98 4.97
CA SER A 333 21.84 -10.25 3.60
C SER A 333 22.80 -9.63 2.57
N LYS A 334 22.54 -9.80 1.27
CA LYS A 334 23.26 -9.06 0.23
C LYS A 334 22.90 -7.57 0.21
N ALA A 335 21.81 -7.17 0.89
CA ALA A 335 21.45 -5.77 1.12
C ALA A 335 22.25 -5.11 2.27
N THR A 336 22.87 -5.88 3.13
CA THR A 336 23.67 -5.36 4.25
C THR A 336 24.90 -4.61 3.72
N PRO A 337 25.13 -3.34 4.15
CA PRO A 337 26.26 -2.55 3.64
C PRO A 337 27.61 -3.07 4.13
N THR A 338 28.68 -2.64 3.46
CA THR A 338 30.06 -2.93 3.87
C THR A 338 30.29 -2.42 5.27
N ALA A 339 31.01 -3.19 6.07
CA ALA A 339 31.39 -2.94 7.48
C ALA A 339 30.23 -2.99 8.48
N ALA A 340 28.98 -3.13 8.05
CA ALA A 340 27.87 -3.29 8.99
C ALA A 340 27.96 -4.61 9.76
N VAL A 341 27.78 -4.53 11.07
CA VAL A 341 27.75 -5.69 11.98
C VAL A 341 26.34 -6.27 11.99
N ALA A 342 26.24 -7.57 11.75
CA ALA A 342 24.99 -8.32 11.77
C ALA A 342 25.25 -9.77 12.17
N GLN A 343 24.23 -10.57 12.40
CA GLN A 343 24.40 -12.01 12.58
C GLN A 343 25.10 -12.60 11.34
N PHE A 344 26.04 -13.51 11.52
CA PHE A 344 26.96 -14.06 10.51
C PHE A 344 27.94 -13.05 9.90
N ALA A 345 27.97 -11.81 10.39
CA ALA A 345 28.93 -10.77 10.04
C ALA A 345 29.41 -10.02 11.26
N ALA A 346 29.82 -10.74 12.33
CA ALA A 346 30.20 -10.17 13.63
C ALA A 346 31.42 -9.21 13.54
N SER A 347 32.34 -9.43 12.58
CA SER A 347 33.49 -8.55 12.32
C SER A 347 33.21 -7.47 11.25
N GLY A 348 31.95 -7.27 10.90
CA GLY A 348 31.52 -6.41 9.80
C GLY A 348 31.47 -7.13 8.45
N LYS A 349 30.46 -6.83 7.63
CA LYS A 349 30.31 -7.38 6.30
C LYS A 349 31.44 -6.90 5.39
N LYS A 350 32.10 -7.81 4.71
CA LYS A 350 33.30 -7.51 3.88
C LYS A 350 32.98 -7.09 2.45
N THR A 351 31.76 -7.42 1.97
CA THR A 351 31.35 -7.15 0.58
C THR A 351 30.39 -5.97 0.51
N LYS A 352 30.33 -5.32 -0.67
CA LYS A 352 29.37 -4.24 -0.93
C LYS A 352 27.92 -4.75 -0.91
N LYS A 353 27.00 -3.83 -0.63
CA LYS A 353 25.57 -4.02 -0.86
C LYS A 353 25.34 -4.30 -2.35
N LYS A 354 24.53 -5.31 -2.65
CA LYS A 354 24.05 -5.60 -4.00
C LYS A 354 23.16 -4.45 -4.44
N ASP A 355 23.36 -3.95 -5.64
CA ASP A 355 22.48 -2.93 -6.23
C ASP A 355 21.39 -3.60 -7.06
N LEU A 356 20.33 -4.05 -6.36
CA LEU A 356 19.20 -4.72 -6.99
C LEU A 356 18.53 -3.82 -8.03
N GLY A 357 18.35 -2.53 -7.72
CA GLY A 357 17.65 -1.61 -8.61
C GLY A 357 18.37 -1.39 -9.93
N LEU A 358 19.68 -1.18 -9.91
CA LEU A 358 20.47 -1.04 -11.13
C LEU A 358 20.54 -2.35 -11.93
N MET A 359 20.60 -3.50 -11.27
CA MET A 359 20.59 -4.79 -11.96
C MET A 359 19.30 -4.97 -12.78
N GLU A 360 18.15 -4.74 -12.17
CA GLU A 360 16.85 -4.90 -12.85
C GLU A 360 16.61 -3.80 -13.92
N ALA A 361 17.14 -2.60 -13.72
CA ALA A 361 17.08 -1.53 -14.72
C ALA A 361 17.83 -1.88 -16.02
N THR A 362 18.78 -2.82 -15.98
CA THR A 362 19.54 -3.26 -17.18
C THR A 362 18.66 -3.96 -18.22
N TYR A 363 17.51 -4.55 -17.83
CA TYR A 363 16.54 -5.06 -18.79
C TYR A 363 15.97 -3.99 -19.71
N GLY A 364 15.99 -2.73 -19.30
CA GLY A 364 15.55 -1.59 -20.11
C GLY A 364 14.02 -1.47 -20.28
N TYR A 365 13.24 -2.46 -19.86
CA TYR A 365 11.77 -2.46 -19.84
C TYR A 365 11.20 -2.69 -18.42
N VAL A 366 12.01 -2.87 -17.40
CA VAL A 366 11.54 -2.92 -16.02
C VAL A 366 11.48 -1.50 -15.47
N TYR A 367 10.31 -1.09 -14.95
CA TYR A 367 10.21 0.14 -14.17
C TYR A 367 10.89 -0.08 -12.82
N VAL A 368 11.77 0.83 -12.42
CA VAL A 368 12.47 0.73 -11.13
C VAL A 368 12.36 2.03 -10.35
N ALA A 369 12.06 1.94 -9.06
CA ALA A 369 12.08 3.09 -8.15
C ALA A 369 12.76 2.73 -6.83
N GLN A 370 13.67 3.58 -6.38
CA GLN A 370 14.24 3.52 -5.04
C GLN A 370 13.69 4.68 -4.21
N VAL A 371 13.03 4.37 -3.10
CA VAL A 371 12.21 5.32 -2.36
C VAL A 371 12.53 5.30 -0.87
N ALA A 372 12.25 6.42 -0.19
CA ALA A 372 12.26 6.53 1.27
C ALA A 372 11.13 7.49 1.69
N MET A 373 10.04 6.94 2.20
CA MET A 373 8.82 7.68 2.55
C MET A 373 9.09 8.84 3.52
N GLY A 374 10.00 8.65 4.49
CA GLY A 374 10.36 9.67 5.47
C GLY A 374 11.15 10.84 4.86
N ALA A 375 11.89 10.60 3.77
CA ALA A 375 12.64 11.63 3.07
C ALA A 375 11.76 12.41 2.09
N ASP A 376 11.08 11.71 1.19
CA ASP A 376 10.19 12.33 0.20
C ASP A 376 8.93 11.49 -0.04
N LYS A 377 7.83 11.94 0.58
CA LYS A 377 6.51 11.33 0.44
C LYS A 377 5.93 11.48 -0.97
N ASN A 378 6.24 12.59 -1.64
CA ASN A 378 5.71 12.86 -2.98
C ASN A 378 6.42 11.98 -4.02
N GLN A 379 7.73 11.76 -3.88
CA GLN A 379 8.47 10.84 -4.74
C GLN A 379 7.92 9.42 -4.60
N PHE A 380 7.62 8.97 -3.37
CA PHE A 380 6.99 7.66 -3.15
C PHE A 380 5.60 7.57 -3.80
N MET A 381 4.73 8.58 -3.59
CA MET A 381 3.41 8.63 -4.23
C MET A 381 3.50 8.59 -5.75
N LYS A 382 4.47 9.31 -6.31
CA LYS A 382 4.71 9.31 -7.76
C LYS A 382 5.20 7.95 -8.26
N ALA A 383 6.10 7.30 -7.53
CA ALA A 383 6.58 5.95 -7.86
C ALA A 383 5.44 4.92 -7.89
N LEU A 384 4.51 4.98 -6.92
CA LEU A 384 3.35 4.10 -6.90
C LEU A 384 2.43 4.30 -8.11
N GLN A 385 2.15 5.56 -8.47
CA GLN A 385 1.27 5.87 -9.60
C GLN A 385 1.90 5.45 -10.93
N GLU A 386 3.20 5.68 -11.09
CA GLU A 386 3.92 5.28 -12.28
C GLU A 386 3.99 3.75 -12.42
N ALA A 387 4.29 3.03 -11.33
CA ALA A 387 4.33 1.57 -11.31
C ALA A 387 2.96 0.95 -11.66
N GLU A 388 1.88 1.43 -11.04
CA GLU A 388 0.53 0.91 -11.30
C GLU A 388 0.02 1.22 -12.71
N ALA A 389 0.46 2.32 -13.31
CA ALA A 389 0.10 2.70 -14.67
C ALA A 389 1.00 2.04 -15.73
N TYR A 390 2.15 1.51 -15.34
CA TYR A 390 3.10 0.90 -16.27
C TYR A 390 2.60 -0.48 -16.73
N PRO A 391 2.53 -0.75 -18.05
CA PRO A 391 1.97 -2.00 -18.58
C PRO A 391 3.00 -3.15 -18.61
N GLY A 392 3.95 -3.16 -17.72
CA GLY A 392 5.03 -4.14 -17.59
C GLY A 392 5.46 -4.30 -16.12
N PRO A 393 6.58 -5.00 -15.87
CA PRO A 393 7.05 -5.26 -14.52
C PRO A 393 7.60 -4.01 -13.85
N SER A 394 7.24 -3.81 -12.58
CA SER A 394 7.67 -2.69 -11.78
C SER A 394 8.32 -3.16 -10.48
N LEU A 395 9.49 -2.61 -10.15
CA LEU A 395 10.22 -2.86 -8.92
C LEU A 395 10.33 -1.57 -8.10
N ILE A 396 9.75 -1.57 -6.90
CA ILE A 396 9.91 -0.48 -5.93
C ILE A 396 10.72 -1.00 -4.74
N ILE A 397 11.83 -0.34 -4.43
CA ILE A 397 12.69 -0.67 -3.29
C ILE A 397 12.52 0.43 -2.24
N GLY A 398 11.86 0.10 -1.14
CA GLY A 398 11.59 1.01 -0.04
C GLY A 398 12.58 0.83 1.10
N TYR A 399 13.35 1.88 1.45
CA TYR A 399 14.20 1.86 2.62
C TYR A 399 13.35 1.76 3.89
N ALA A 400 13.60 0.74 4.71
CA ALA A 400 12.83 0.43 5.90
C ALA A 400 13.75 0.20 7.11
N PRO A 401 14.27 1.28 7.77
CA PRO A 401 15.14 1.15 8.93
C PRO A 401 14.52 0.24 9.99
N CYS A 402 15.28 -0.75 10.46
CA CYS A 402 14.81 -1.77 11.37
C CYS A 402 15.60 -1.77 12.70
N ILE A 403 14.91 -2.05 13.79
CA ILE A 403 15.52 -2.15 15.13
C ILE A 403 16.60 -3.24 15.18
N ASN A 404 16.45 -4.31 14.39
CA ASN A 404 17.45 -5.38 14.30
C ASN A 404 18.78 -4.93 13.67
N HIS A 405 18.80 -3.81 12.95
CA HIS A 405 20.02 -3.21 12.42
C HIS A 405 20.66 -2.19 13.36
N GLY A 406 20.17 -2.06 14.60
CA GLY A 406 20.74 -1.18 15.62
C GLY A 406 20.33 0.29 15.47
N LEU A 407 19.06 0.56 15.30
CA LEU A 407 18.49 1.91 15.16
C LEU A 407 18.58 2.68 16.50
N LYS A 408 19.62 3.50 16.68
CA LYS A 408 19.95 4.18 17.96
C LYS A 408 18.88 5.16 18.42
N ILE A 409 18.21 5.85 17.50
CA ILE A 409 17.16 6.83 17.83
C ILE A 409 15.82 6.19 18.17
N GLY A 410 15.73 4.84 18.08
CA GLY A 410 14.51 4.09 18.27
C GLY A 410 13.59 4.08 17.05
N GLN A 411 12.80 3.03 16.93
CA GLN A 411 11.99 2.76 15.74
C GLN A 411 10.83 3.77 15.55
N GLY A 412 10.38 4.42 16.61
CA GLY A 412 9.42 5.52 16.53
C GLY A 412 9.87 6.69 15.66
N GLN A 413 11.18 6.81 15.41
CA GLN A 413 11.78 7.82 14.55
C GLN A 413 12.25 7.26 13.20
N SER A 414 11.76 6.12 12.77
CA SER A 414 12.13 5.48 11.50
C SER A 414 11.99 6.41 10.29
N GLN A 415 10.98 7.28 10.27
CA GLN A 415 10.78 8.26 9.21
C GLN A 415 11.87 9.34 9.19
N LEU A 416 12.33 9.77 10.36
CA LEU A 416 13.45 10.71 10.48
C LEU A 416 14.75 10.05 10.04
N GLU A 417 14.94 8.78 10.38
CA GLU A 417 16.14 8.03 9.96
C GLU A 417 16.19 7.85 8.44
N GLN A 418 15.07 7.55 7.80
CA GLN A 418 14.97 7.54 6.33
C GLN A 418 15.40 8.88 5.72
N LYS A 419 14.94 9.99 6.31
CA LYS A 419 15.32 11.34 5.87
C LYS A 419 16.83 11.58 6.01
N ARG A 420 17.39 11.26 7.19
CA ARG A 420 18.83 11.40 7.46
C ARG A 420 19.68 10.54 6.53
N ALA A 421 19.25 9.32 6.24
CA ALA A 421 19.95 8.44 5.31
C ALA A 421 20.03 9.05 3.90
N VAL A 422 18.98 9.71 3.43
CA VAL A 422 18.98 10.40 2.13
C VAL A 422 19.83 11.65 2.19
N GLU A 423 19.69 12.50 3.21
CA GLU A 423 20.48 13.73 3.38
C GLU A 423 21.98 13.47 3.52
N ALA A 424 22.36 12.32 4.10
CA ALA A 424 23.75 11.90 4.23
C ALA A 424 24.31 11.22 2.97
N GLY A 425 23.53 11.05 1.92
CA GLY A 425 23.93 10.29 0.73
C GLY A 425 24.07 8.77 0.96
N TYR A 426 23.55 8.26 2.07
CA TYR A 426 23.55 6.82 2.37
C TYR A 426 22.50 6.07 1.55
N TRP A 427 21.32 6.66 1.38
CA TRP A 427 20.25 6.16 0.54
C TRP A 427 19.93 7.15 -0.56
N HIS A 428 19.77 6.67 -1.82
CA HIS A 428 19.52 7.52 -2.97
C HIS A 428 18.08 7.37 -3.45
N LEU A 429 17.43 8.48 -3.72
CA LEU A 429 16.10 8.51 -4.33
C LEU A 429 16.24 8.63 -5.84
N TRP A 430 15.70 7.65 -6.58
CA TRP A 430 15.69 7.70 -8.02
C TRP A 430 14.55 6.88 -8.60
N ARG A 431 14.21 7.15 -9.85
CA ARG A 431 13.26 6.37 -10.64
C ARG A 431 13.78 6.20 -12.05
N TYR A 432 13.57 5.01 -12.61
CA TYR A 432 13.77 4.69 -14.02
C TYR A 432 12.42 4.28 -14.61
N ASN A 433 11.89 5.10 -15.55
CA ASN A 433 10.65 4.82 -16.25
C ASN A 433 10.94 4.54 -17.72
N PRO A 434 10.76 3.29 -18.18
CA PRO A 434 11.03 2.91 -19.57
C PRO A 434 10.23 3.69 -20.62
N LEU A 435 9.01 4.16 -20.26
CA LEU A 435 8.16 4.92 -21.18
C LEU A 435 8.67 6.33 -21.48
N LEU A 436 9.57 6.85 -20.65
CA LEU A 436 10.12 8.20 -20.80
C LEU A 436 11.41 8.23 -21.62
N LYS A 437 11.76 7.15 -22.30
CA LYS A 437 12.91 7.11 -23.22
C LYS A 437 12.71 8.10 -24.37
N LYS A 438 13.62 9.07 -24.51
CA LYS A 438 13.73 9.90 -25.72
C LYS A 438 14.61 9.18 -26.74
N PRO A 439 14.15 8.97 -28.00
CA PRO A 439 15.04 8.49 -29.08
C PRO A 439 15.90 9.65 -29.60
N PRO A 440 17.19 9.44 -29.98
CA PRO A 440 18.20 8.58 -29.36
C PRO A 440 18.93 9.33 -28.24
N GLY A 441 18.76 8.88 -27.00
CA GLY A 441 19.41 9.46 -25.82
C GLY A 441 19.63 8.43 -24.71
N PRO A 442 20.51 8.69 -23.74
CA PRO A 442 20.70 7.81 -22.60
C PRO A 442 19.40 7.67 -21.82
N ALA A 443 19.21 6.50 -21.19
CA ALA A 443 18.04 6.19 -20.37
C ALA A 443 17.76 7.30 -19.34
N ASN A 444 16.49 7.67 -19.19
CA ASN A 444 16.09 8.73 -18.27
C ASN A 444 16.09 8.22 -16.82
N PHE A 445 17.23 8.30 -16.17
CA PHE A 445 17.32 8.18 -14.72
C PHE A 445 16.98 9.52 -14.09
N PHE A 446 15.96 9.57 -13.27
CA PHE A 446 15.63 10.73 -12.44
C PHE A 446 16.31 10.55 -11.09
N PHE A 447 17.49 11.16 -10.92
CA PHE A 447 18.12 11.28 -9.62
C PHE A 447 17.57 12.52 -8.90
N PHE A 448 17.11 12.34 -7.67
CA PHE A 448 16.83 13.43 -6.76
C PHE A 448 18.09 13.67 -5.92
N LEU A 449 18.89 14.63 -6.35
CA LEU A 449 20.03 15.08 -5.55
C LEU A 449 19.49 16.06 -4.50
N TYR A 450 19.56 15.69 -3.24
CA TYR A 450 19.45 16.63 -2.13
C TYR A 450 20.85 17.20 -1.88
N PHE A 451 21.04 18.47 -2.18
CA PHE A 451 22.21 19.24 -1.78
C PHE A 451 21.95 19.92 -0.45
#